data_7bb23d83bbd095d96afadc556f9a33d2
#
_entry.id   7bb23d83bbd095d96afadc556f9a33d2
#
_cell.length_a   1.000
_cell.length_b   1.000
_cell.length_c   1.000
_cell.angle_alpha   90.00
_cell.angle_beta   90.00
_cell.angle_gamma   90.00
#
_symmetry.space_group_name_H-M   'P 1'
#
loop_
_entity.id
_entity.type
_entity.pdbx_description
1 polymer ?
#
loop_
_entity_poly.entity_id
_entity_poly.type
_entity_poly.pdbx_seq_one_letter_code
_entity_poly.pdbx_strand_id
1 'polypeptide(L)'
;MHKRRLWIEDDYYAIKGLVRPLEKSGFQIDAATSAIEGYHKAGSWQHYDLIVVDLILPLSDDEQDLPDKVSVWRYEEYVGVGLLKWLLTDLKVTCPVMLLSVVRHPMHTFQLGQMGLASYLPKRGLLPSQVKAEVFRLLGTNFN
;
A
#
# COMPACT_ATOMS: atom_id res chain seq x y z
N MET A 1 -18.79 4.08 11.82
CA MET A 1 -17.72 3.15 11.44
C MET A 1 -16.52 3.90 10.89
N HIS A 2 -15.38 3.71 11.52
CA HIS A 2 -14.17 4.37 11.07
C HIS A 2 -13.58 3.60 9.89
N LYS A 3 -13.56 4.23 8.73
CA LYS A 3 -12.94 3.66 7.54
C LYS A 3 -11.45 4.03 7.56
N ARG A 4 -10.61 3.04 7.81
CA ARG A 4 -9.17 3.21 7.94
C ARG A 4 -8.44 2.69 6.72
N ARG A 5 -7.51 3.50 6.25
CA ARG A 5 -6.64 3.17 5.13
C ARG A 5 -5.20 3.19 5.60
N LEU A 6 -4.44 2.17 5.25
CA LEU A 6 -3.00 2.17 5.47
C LEU A 6 -2.32 2.54 4.15
N TRP A 7 -1.49 3.56 4.19
CA TRP A 7 -0.78 4.04 3.02
C TRP A 7 0.71 3.93 3.27
N ILE A 8 1.38 3.02 2.58
CA ILE A 8 2.80 2.72 2.79
C ILE A 8 3.60 3.37 1.68
N GLU A 9 4.20 4.51 2.00
CA GLU A 9 4.88 5.39 1.07
C GLU A 9 5.95 6.19 1.81
N ASP A 10 7.20 6.11 1.38
CA ASP A 10 8.31 6.80 2.05
C ASP A 10 8.23 8.33 1.93
N ASP A 11 7.66 8.83 0.85
CA ASP A 11 7.46 10.26 0.66
C ASP A 11 5.98 10.59 0.69
N TYR A 12 5.39 10.45 1.86
CA TYR A 12 3.96 10.70 2.05
C TYR A 12 3.61 12.16 1.73
N TYR A 13 4.52 13.10 1.99
CA TYR A 13 4.27 14.51 1.66
C TYR A 13 4.06 14.71 0.17
N ALA A 14 4.82 14.01 -0.66
CA ALA A 14 4.68 14.14 -2.11
C ALA A 14 3.32 13.66 -2.61
N ILE A 15 2.71 12.68 -1.94
CA ILE A 15 1.42 12.14 -2.34
C ILE A 15 0.24 12.72 -1.58
N LYS A 16 0.49 13.64 -0.66
CA LYS A 16 -0.58 14.18 0.20
C LYS A 16 -1.71 14.80 -0.61
N GLY A 17 -1.37 15.45 -1.72
CA GLY A 17 -2.38 15.99 -2.63
C GLY A 17 -3.26 14.93 -3.27
N LEU A 18 -2.70 13.72 -3.49
CA LEU A 18 -3.45 12.62 -4.08
C LEU A 18 -4.46 12.02 -3.10
N VAL A 19 -4.17 12.05 -1.80
CA VAL A 19 -5.05 11.44 -0.81
C VAL A 19 -6.06 12.40 -0.21
N ARG A 20 -5.86 13.71 -0.42
CA ARG A 20 -6.72 14.74 0.16
C ARG A 20 -8.22 14.55 -0.12
N PRO A 21 -8.66 14.20 -1.33
CA PRO A 21 -10.08 13.95 -1.56
C PRO A 21 -10.64 12.82 -0.71
N LEU A 22 -9.82 11.80 -0.42
CA LEU A 22 -10.22 10.71 0.46
C LEU A 22 -10.39 11.19 1.89
N GLU A 23 -9.45 12.00 2.39
CA GLU A 23 -9.55 12.58 3.72
C GLU A 23 -10.79 13.47 3.85
N LYS A 24 -11.07 14.26 2.81
CA LYS A 24 -12.28 15.10 2.78
C LYS A 24 -13.56 14.29 2.77
N SER A 25 -13.50 13.05 2.28
CA SER A 25 -14.64 12.15 2.30
C SER A 25 -14.80 11.41 3.63
N GLY A 26 -14.00 11.77 4.64
CA GLY A 26 -14.10 11.22 5.98
C GLY A 26 -13.23 9.99 6.23
N PHE A 27 -12.32 9.65 5.29
CA PHE A 27 -11.43 8.53 5.47
C PHE A 27 -10.24 8.91 6.33
N GLN A 28 -9.91 8.04 7.28
CA GLN A 28 -8.72 8.18 8.08
C GLN A 28 -7.56 7.47 7.38
N ILE A 29 -6.48 8.20 7.12
CA ILE A 29 -5.29 7.66 6.48
C ILE A 29 -4.19 7.51 7.52
N ASP A 30 -3.75 6.27 7.72
CA ASP A 30 -2.55 5.97 8.49
C ASP A 30 -1.39 5.85 7.51
N ALA A 31 -0.32 6.60 7.73
CA ALA A 31 0.85 6.56 6.88
C ALA A 31 1.94 5.70 7.50
N ALA A 32 2.63 4.92 6.66
CA ALA A 32 3.85 4.21 7.01
C ALA A 32 4.91 4.59 6.00
N THR A 33 6.11 4.91 6.45
CA THR A 33 7.16 5.46 5.58
C THR A 33 8.26 4.45 5.26
N SER A 34 8.15 3.24 5.74
CA SER A 34 9.10 2.15 5.47
C SER A 34 8.38 0.81 5.43
N ALA A 35 9.04 -0.19 4.88
CA ALA A 35 8.47 -1.53 4.81
C ALA A 35 8.24 -2.12 6.21
N ILE A 36 9.20 -1.92 7.15
CA ILE A 36 9.04 -2.43 8.51
C ILE A 36 7.87 -1.76 9.23
N GLU A 37 7.68 -0.47 9.03
CA GLU A 37 6.55 0.25 9.62
C GLU A 37 5.23 -0.27 9.05
N GLY A 38 5.17 -0.49 7.73
CA GLY A 38 4.01 -1.09 7.08
C GLY A 38 3.73 -2.50 7.58
N TYR A 39 4.79 -3.30 7.77
CA TYR A 39 4.69 -4.64 8.32
C TYR A 39 4.04 -4.63 9.72
N HIS A 40 4.54 -3.76 10.60
CA HIS A 40 4.00 -3.69 11.97
C HIS A 40 2.55 -3.20 11.98
N LYS A 41 2.24 -2.17 11.21
CA LYS A 41 0.88 -1.63 11.17
C LYS A 41 -0.11 -2.60 10.56
N ALA A 42 0.23 -3.24 9.46
CA ALA A 42 -0.66 -4.20 8.82
C ALA A 42 -0.84 -5.46 9.66
N GLY A 43 0.20 -5.88 10.37
CA GLY A 43 0.16 -7.05 11.24
C GLY A 43 -0.48 -6.81 12.60
N SER A 44 -0.82 -5.55 12.92
CA SER A 44 -1.45 -5.22 14.18
C SER A 44 -2.92 -5.64 14.19
N TRP A 45 -3.57 -5.56 15.36
CA TRP A 45 -4.97 -5.88 15.49
C TRP A 45 -5.92 -4.86 14.85
N GLN A 46 -5.38 -3.74 14.37
CA GLN A 46 -6.19 -2.71 13.71
C GLN A 46 -6.68 -3.20 12.36
N HIS A 47 -7.94 -2.93 12.07
CA HIS A 47 -8.54 -3.33 10.81
C HIS A 47 -8.45 -2.19 9.80
N TYR A 48 -7.87 -2.49 8.65
CA TYR A 48 -7.84 -1.57 7.52
C TYR A 48 -8.83 -2.03 6.45
N ASP A 49 -9.48 -1.07 5.80
CA ASP A 49 -10.38 -1.34 4.68
C ASP A 49 -9.65 -1.31 3.35
N LEU A 50 -8.44 -0.77 3.34
CA LEU A 50 -7.61 -0.67 2.16
C LEU A 50 -6.16 -0.53 2.59
N ILE A 51 -5.27 -1.20 1.87
CA ILE A 51 -3.83 -1.02 2.04
C ILE A 51 -3.24 -0.62 0.70
N VAL A 52 -2.53 0.51 0.66
CA VAL A 52 -1.85 1.01 -0.53
C VAL A 52 -0.35 0.92 -0.29
N VAL A 53 0.37 0.36 -1.24
CA VAL A 53 1.81 0.11 -1.10
C VAL A 53 2.55 0.64 -2.32
N ASP A 54 3.70 1.30 -2.08
CA ASP A 54 4.66 1.62 -3.11
C ASP A 54 5.68 0.48 -3.24
N LEU A 55 6.18 0.25 -4.45
CA LEU A 55 7.27 -0.71 -4.68
C LEU A 55 8.61 -0.20 -4.16
N ILE A 56 8.86 1.10 -4.30
CA ILE A 56 10.14 1.69 -3.91
C ILE A 56 10.01 2.20 -2.48
N LEU A 57 10.42 1.36 -1.54
CA LEU A 57 10.36 1.65 -0.11
C LEU A 57 11.71 1.36 0.52
N PRO A 58 12.14 2.18 1.50
CA PRO A 58 13.23 1.75 2.36
C PRO A 58 12.75 0.57 3.21
N LEU A 59 13.66 -0.32 3.53
CA LEU A 59 13.36 -1.45 4.39
C LEU A 59 13.02 -0.97 5.80
N SER A 60 13.83 -0.03 6.29
CA SER A 60 13.67 0.58 7.60
C SER A 60 14.25 2.00 7.54
N ASP A 61 13.76 2.89 8.42
CA ASP A 61 14.31 4.23 8.57
C ASP A 61 15.61 4.25 9.37
N ASP A 62 15.86 3.20 10.13
CA ASP A 62 17.11 3.03 10.87
C ASP A 62 17.59 1.58 10.73
N GLU A 63 18.87 1.35 11.01
CA GLU A 63 19.49 0.04 10.89
C GLU A 63 19.32 -0.80 12.15
N GLN A 64 18.07 -0.94 12.60
CA GLN A 64 17.79 -1.81 13.74
C GLN A 64 17.63 -3.26 13.32
N ASP A 65 17.67 -4.14 14.31
CA ASP A 65 17.44 -5.56 14.10
C ASP A 65 16.03 -5.77 13.53
N LEU A 66 15.98 -6.26 12.31
CA LEU A 66 14.74 -6.56 11.63
C LEU A 66 14.37 -8.03 11.82
N PRO A 67 13.08 -8.35 11.91
CA PRO A 67 12.66 -9.75 11.84
C PRO A 67 13.24 -10.42 10.60
N ASP A 68 13.62 -11.68 10.71
CA ASP A 68 14.18 -12.41 9.56
C ASP A 68 13.26 -12.36 8.36
N LYS A 69 11.96 -12.44 8.60
CA LYS A 69 10.92 -12.37 7.57
C LYS A 69 10.99 -11.09 6.76
N VAL A 70 11.33 -9.97 7.40
CA VAL A 70 11.40 -8.65 6.77
C VAL A 70 12.78 -8.43 6.16
N SER A 71 13.83 -8.87 6.84
CA SER A 71 15.20 -8.62 6.40
C SER A 71 15.49 -9.21 5.03
N VAL A 72 14.84 -10.31 4.67
CA VAL A 72 15.04 -10.98 3.36
C VAL A 72 14.45 -10.16 2.21
N TRP A 73 13.60 -9.19 2.47
CA TRP A 73 13.03 -8.36 1.41
C TRP A 73 14.07 -7.48 0.73
N ARG A 74 15.23 -7.29 1.37
CA ARG A 74 16.37 -6.57 0.75
C ARG A 74 16.88 -7.24 -0.52
N TYR A 75 16.60 -8.53 -0.68
CA TYR A 75 17.04 -9.30 -1.86
C TYR A 75 16.02 -9.27 -2.98
N GLU A 76 14.84 -8.71 -2.77
CA GLU A 76 13.89 -8.48 -3.85
C GLU A 76 14.39 -7.32 -4.72
N GLU A 77 13.96 -7.31 -5.98
CA GLU A 77 14.27 -6.18 -6.88
C GLU A 77 13.78 -4.86 -6.29
N TYR A 78 12.58 -4.90 -5.68
CA TYR A 78 12.01 -3.77 -4.94
C TYR A 78 11.52 -4.29 -3.59
N VAL A 79 11.86 -3.57 -2.54
CA VAL A 79 11.46 -3.97 -1.18
C VAL A 79 9.95 -4.11 -1.06
N GLY A 80 9.20 -3.21 -1.72
CA GLY A 80 7.74 -3.26 -1.71
C GLY A 80 7.15 -4.55 -2.25
N VAL A 81 7.86 -5.25 -3.14
CA VAL A 81 7.42 -6.56 -3.63
C VAL A 81 7.37 -7.58 -2.50
N GLY A 82 8.40 -7.60 -1.65
CA GLY A 82 8.43 -8.50 -0.49
C GLY A 82 7.28 -8.23 0.47
N LEU A 83 7.04 -6.96 0.76
CA LEU A 83 5.93 -6.55 1.61
C LEU A 83 4.58 -6.97 1.01
N LEU A 84 4.38 -6.74 -0.29
CA LEU A 84 3.14 -7.12 -0.97
C LEU A 84 2.90 -8.62 -0.94
N LYS A 85 3.92 -9.42 -1.23
CA LYS A 85 3.82 -10.88 -1.15
C LYS A 85 3.44 -11.33 0.26
N TRP A 86 4.04 -10.73 1.26
CA TRP A 86 3.71 -11.05 2.65
C TRP A 86 2.26 -10.70 2.98
N LEU A 87 1.81 -9.51 2.59
CA LEU A 87 0.43 -9.09 2.81
C LEU A 87 -0.59 -10.05 2.17
N LEU A 88 -0.30 -10.47 0.96
CA LEU A 88 -1.23 -11.25 0.14
C LEU A 88 -1.20 -12.74 0.45
N THR A 89 -0.02 -13.30 0.72
CA THR A 89 0.13 -14.76 0.84
C THR A 89 0.35 -15.24 2.27
N ASP A 90 1.05 -14.47 3.10
CA ASP A 90 1.34 -14.87 4.49
C ASP A 90 0.29 -14.33 5.44
N LEU A 91 0.12 -13.01 5.48
CA LEU A 91 -0.88 -12.38 6.35
C LEU A 91 -2.29 -12.61 5.82
N LYS A 92 -2.45 -12.71 4.50
CA LYS A 92 -3.74 -12.93 3.84
C LYS A 92 -4.77 -11.91 4.29
N VAL A 93 -4.44 -10.64 4.10
CA VAL A 93 -5.36 -9.55 4.45
C VAL A 93 -6.68 -9.70 3.71
N THR A 94 -7.77 -9.35 4.37
CA THR A 94 -9.11 -9.47 3.78
C THR A 94 -9.54 -8.23 3.03
N CYS A 95 -8.85 -7.11 3.22
CA CYS A 95 -9.14 -5.89 2.50
C CYS A 95 -8.41 -5.85 1.16
N PRO A 96 -8.87 -5.02 0.20
CA PRO A 96 -8.14 -4.81 -1.04
C PRO A 96 -6.75 -4.24 -0.79
N VAL A 97 -5.77 -4.70 -1.56
CA VAL A 97 -4.41 -4.17 -1.57
C VAL A 97 -4.18 -3.55 -2.93
N MET A 98 -3.76 -2.29 -2.94
CA MET A 98 -3.49 -1.53 -4.15
C MET A 98 -2.02 -1.16 -4.23
N LEU A 99 -1.45 -1.31 -5.40
CA LEU A 99 -0.09 -0.88 -5.70
C LEU A 99 -0.13 0.48 -6.38
N LEU A 100 0.62 1.43 -5.85
CA LEU A 100 0.75 2.78 -6.41
C LEU A 100 2.23 3.08 -6.57
N SER A 101 2.73 3.13 -7.80
CA SER A 101 4.17 3.25 -8.01
C SER A 101 4.53 3.96 -9.32
N VAL A 102 5.73 4.58 -9.32
CA VAL A 102 6.33 5.11 -10.56
C VAL A 102 6.93 4.01 -11.41
N VAL A 103 7.14 2.84 -10.86
CA VAL A 103 7.75 1.71 -11.58
C VAL A 103 6.68 1.04 -12.44
N ARG A 104 6.98 0.87 -13.73
CA ARG A 104 6.17 0.06 -14.62
C ARG A 104 6.88 -1.26 -14.84
N HIS A 105 6.38 -2.31 -14.21
CA HIS A 105 6.96 -3.63 -14.33
C HIS A 105 5.86 -4.66 -14.54
N PRO A 106 5.49 -4.95 -15.81
CA PRO A 106 4.35 -5.84 -16.09
C PRO A 106 4.48 -7.22 -15.43
N MET A 107 5.70 -7.73 -15.31
CA MET A 107 5.92 -9.05 -14.70
C MET A 107 5.51 -9.04 -13.23
N HIS A 108 5.91 -8.01 -12.47
CA HIS A 108 5.52 -7.90 -11.07
C HIS A 108 4.02 -7.74 -10.90
N THR A 109 3.38 -6.89 -11.71
CA THR A 109 1.93 -6.70 -11.63
C THR A 109 1.17 -7.97 -11.96
N PHE A 110 1.65 -8.75 -12.93
CA PHE A 110 1.04 -10.03 -13.28
C PHE A 110 1.12 -11.01 -12.12
N GLN A 111 2.32 -11.21 -11.57
CA GLN A 111 2.53 -12.13 -10.45
C GLN A 111 1.73 -11.73 -9.22
N LEU A 112 1.75 -10.44 -8.88
CA LEU A 112 1.02 -9.92 -7.73
C LEU A 112 -0.49 -10.04 -7.93
N GLY A 113 -0.97 -9.83 -9.17
CA GLY A 113 -2.36 -10.04 -9.52
C GLY A 113 -2.82 -11.46 -9.26
N GLN A 114 -1.98 -12.44 -9.59
CA GLN A 114 -2.26 -13.85 -9.31
C GLN A 114 -2.29 -14.15 -7.81
N MET A 115 -1.55 -13.39 -7.01
CA MET A 115 -1.54 -13.52 -5.55
C MET A 115 -2.70 -12.80 -4.88
N GLY A 116 -3.48 -12.02 -5.64
CA GLY A 116 -4.63 -11.32 -5.09
C GLY A 116 -4.53 -9.81 -5.04
N LEU A 117 -3.51 -9.21 -5.66
CA LEU A 117 -3.44 -7.75 -5.76
C LEU A 117 -4.68 -7.23 -6.47
N ALA A 118 -5.37 -6.28 -5.83
CA ALA A 118 -6.66 -5.83 -6.34
C ALA A 118 -6.54 -4.76 -7.43
N SER A 119 -5.48 -3.94 -7.38
CA SER A 119 -5.34 -2.82 -8.31
C SER A 119 -3.90 -2.33 -8.37
N TYR A 120 -3.57 -1.76 -9.52
CA TYR A 120 -2.31 -1.06 -9.75
C TYR A 120 -2.59 0.26 -10.45
N LEU A 121 -2.05 1.35 -9.88
CA LEU A 121 -2.09 2.66 -10.52
C LEU A 121 -0.67 3.20 -10.67
N PRO A 122 -0.28 3.67 -11.87
CA PRO A 122 1.00 4.36 -12.02
C PRO A 122 0.90 5.77 -11.43
N LYS A 123 1.94 6.19 -10.70
CA LYS A 123 1.96 7.53 -10.10
C LYS A 123 2.06 8.64 -11.12
N ARG A 124 2.73 8.41 -12.26
CA ARG A 124 2.94 9.44 -13.27
C ARG A 124 1.62 9.89 -13.88
N GLY A 125 1.37 11.19 -13.81
CA GLY A 125 0.17 11.78 -14.38
C GLY A 125 -1.10 11.43 -13.63
N LEU A 126 -0.99 10.83 -12.45
CA LEU A 126 -2.14 10.40 -11.67
C LEU A 126 -2.79 11.60 -11.01
N LEU A 127 -4.10 11.73 -11.20
CA LEU A 127 -4.90 12.81 -10.63
C LEU A 127 -5.57 12.35 -9.33
N PRO A 128 -5.78 13.27 -8.36
CA PRO A 128 -6.49 12.92 -7.12
C PRO A 128 -7.86 12.30 -7.35
N SER A 129 -8.60 12.77 -8.38
CA SER A 129 -9.92 12.22 -8.72
C SER A 129 -9.82 10.76 -9.19
N GLN A 130 -8.73 10.39 -9.85
CA GLN A 130 -8.50 9.02 -10.30
C GLN A 130 -8.23 8.09 -9.14
N VAL A 131 -7.45 8.55 -8.15
CA VAL A 131 -7.19 7.78 -6.93
C VAL A 131 -8.51 7.56 -6.18
N LYS A 132 -9.28 8.62 -6.00
CA LYS A 132 -10.56 8.54 -5.31
C LYS A 132 -11.50 7.56 -6.01
N ALA A 133 -11.62 7.66 -7.34
CA ALA A 133 -12.49 6.78 -8.11
C ALA A 133 -12.08 5.32 -7.98
N GLU A 134 -10.77 5.03 -8.04
CA GLU A 134 -10.28 3.66 -7.90
C GLU A 134 -10.52 3.10 -6.51
N VAL A 135 -10.28 3.90 -5.48
CA VAL A 135 -10.54 3.47 -4.10
C VAL A 135 -12.02 3.14 -3.91
N PHE A 136 -12.91 4.00 -4.41
CA PHE A 136 -14.34 3.77 -4.31
C PHE A 136 -14.75 2.51 -5.07
N ARG A 137 -14.17 2.29 -6.24
CA ARG A 137 -14.44 1.08 -7.01
C ARG A 137 -14.02 -0.18 -6.23
N LEU A 138 -12.84 -0.16 -5.61
CA LEU A 138 -12.33 -1.30 -4.85
C LEU A 138 -13.18 -1.60 -3.62
N LEU A 139 -13.70 -0.57 -2.99
CA LEU A 139 -14.50 -0.74 -1.78
C LEU A 139 -15.96 -1.08 -2.06
N GLY A 140 -16.35 -1.03 -3.33
CA GLY A 140 -17.73 -1.35 -3.71
C GLY A 140 -18.76 -0.41 -3.09
N THR A 141 -18.34 0.80 -2.73
CA THR A 141 -19.22 1.73 -2.06
C THR A 141 -19.64 2.85 -2.99
N ASN A 142 -20.95 3.03 -3.08
CA ASN A 142 -21.48 4.25 -3.62
C ASN A 142 -21.46 5.29 -2.50
N PHE A 143 -20.50 6.19 -2.57
CA PHE A 143 -20.50 7.35 -1.69
C PHE A 143 -21.40 8.39 -2.30
N ASN A 144 -22.58 8.41 -1.80
CA ASN A 144 -23.43 9.55 -2.04
C ASN A 144 -23.14 10.60 -0.96
#